data_d03b12a06e4131bf33b38bb757db1412
#
_entry.id   d03b12a06e4131bf33b38bb757db1412
#
_cell.length_a   1.000
_cell.length_b   1.000
_cell.length_c   1.000
_cell.angle_alpha   90.00
_cell.angle_beta   90.00
_cell.angle_gamma   90.00
#
_symmetry.space_group_name_H-M   'P 1'
#
loop_
_entity.id
_entity.type
_entity.pdbx_description
1 polymer ?
#
loop_
_entity_poly.entity_id
_entity_poly.type
_entity_poly.pdbx_seq_one_letter_code
_entity_poly.pdbx_strand_id
1 'polypeptide(L)'
;QKTAYERCDAIIAAGSNGAYLKSRLSVPVILIKPSGYDVLQALAKAGKLTSSIGVVTYQETIPALVAFQKTFNLRLDQRSYITEEDARGQINELKANGTEAVVGAGLITDLAEEAGMTGIFIYSAATVRQAFSDALDMTRMSLRHNTHDATRNALRTRYVLGDMLGQSPQMEQVRQTILLYARSSAAVLIEGETGTGKELAAQAIHREYF
;
A
#
# COMPACT_ATOMS: atom_id res chain seq x y z
N GLN A 1 -10.09 3.21 14.87
CA GLN A 1 -10.61 2.10 15.72
C GLN A 1 -11.63 1.22 14.97
N LYS A 2 -12.48 1.75 14.07
CA LYS A 2 -13.44 0.94 13.26
C LYS A 2 -12.76 -0.07 12.32
N THR A 3 -11.64 0.28 11.71
CA THR A 3 -10.92 -0.58 10.75
C THR A 3 -10.30 -1.84 11.36
N ALA A 4 -10.16 -1.91 12.68
CA ALA A 4 -9.65 -3.11 13.37
C ALA A 4 -10.70 -4.24 13.48
N TYR A 5 -11.99 -3.93 13.30
CA TYR A 5 -13.10 -4.88 13.39
C TYR A 5 -13.70 -5.26 12.04
N GLU A 6 -13.46 -4.48 11.00
CA GLU A 6 -13.88 -4.79 9.63
C GLU A 6 -12.71 -5.43 8.88
N ARG A 7 -12.92 -6.58 8.26
CA ARG A 7 -11.93 -7.22 7.38
C ARG A 7 -11.72 -6.30 6.18
N CYS A 8 -10.61 -5.57 6.19
CA CYS A 8 -10.22 -4.62 5.17
C CYS A 8 -8.90 -5.08 4.55
N ASP A 9 -8.87 -5.30 3.25
CA ASP A 9 -7.69 -5.79 2.53
C ASP A 9 -6.75 -4.67 2.10
N ALA A 10 -7.27 -3.45 1.92
CA ALA A 10 -6.50 -2.24 1.62
C ALA A 10 -7.28 -0.98 2.00
N ILE A 11 -6.56 0.12 2.24
CA ILE A 11 -7.14 1.43 2.52
C ILE A 11 -6.65 2.41 1.46
N ILE A 12 -7.57 3.22 0.94
CA ILE A 12 -7.26 4.32 0.03
C ILE A 12 -7.43 5.61 0.81
N ALA A 13 -6.41 6.45 0.83
CA ALA A 13 -6.44 7.71 1.57
C ALA A 13 -5.62 8.80 0.87
N ALA A 14 -5.89 10.06 1.19
CA ALA A 14 -5.24 11.22 0.62
C ALA A 14 -4.74 12.17 1.70
N GLY A 15 -3.78 13.02 1.36
CA GLY A 15 -3.28 14.09 2.23
C GLY A 15 -2.71 13.59 3.56
N SER A 16 -2.88 14.37 4.62
CA SER A 16 -2.38 14.08 5.97
C SER A 16 -2.96 12.80 6.57
N ASN A 17 -4.25 12.52 6.33
CA ASN A 17 -4.90 11.31 6.81
C ASN A 17 -4.24 10.05 6.22
N GLY A 18 -3.86 10.09 4.95
CA GLY A 18 -3.18 8.97 4.29
C GLY A 18 -1.79 8.72 4.88
N ALA A 19 -1.02 9.77 5.12
CA ALA A 19 0.29 9.67 5.74
C ALA A 19 0.20 9.11 7.18
N TYR A 20 -0.76 9.59 7.96
CA TYR A 20 -1.03 9.12 9.32
C TYR A 20 -1.41 7.64 9.37
N LEU A 21 -2.30 7.19 8.49
CA LEU A 21 -2.75 5.80 8.44
C LEU A 21 -1.62 4.86 7.99
N LYS A 22 -0.82 5.28 7.01
CA LYS A 22 0.29 4.48 6.47
C LYS A 22 1.34 4.12 7.52
N SER A 23 1.57 5.00 8.50
CA SER A 23 2.56 4.77 9.57
C SER A 23 2.04 3.90 10.71
N ARG A 24 0.73 3.62 10.79
CA ARG A 24 0.09 2.99 11.97
C ARG A 24 -0.68 1.72 11.69
N LEU A 25 -0.95 1.42 10.44
CA LEU A 25 -1.72 0.24 10.06
C LEU A 25 -0.83 -0.79 9.38
N SER A 26 -1.08 -2.05 9.68
CA SER A 26 -0.46 -3.20 9.00
C SER A 26 -1.11 -3.51 7.65
N VAL A 27 -2.32 -2.98 7.42
CA VAL A 27 -3.04 -3.10 6.15
C VAL A 27 -2.42 -2.15 5.12
N PRO A 28 -2.23 -2.56 3.84
CA PRO A 28 -1.73 -1.69 2.80
C PRO A 28 -2.52 -0.39 2.67
N VAL A 29 -1.84 0.75 2.70
CA VAL A 29 -2.46 2.08 2.51
C VAL A 29 -1.96 2.68 1.20
N ILE A 30 -2.87 2.81 0.25
CA ILE A 30 -2.64 3.44 -1.04
C ILE A 30 -2.87 4.94 -0.89
N LEU A 31 -1.80 5.72 -1.09
CA LEU A 31 -1.87 7.17 -1.02
C LEU A 31 -2.25 7.74 -2.39
N ILE A 32 -3.37 8.45 -2.45
CA ILE A 32 -3.71 9.24 -3.62
C ILE A 32 -2.76 10.43 -3.68
N LYS A 33 -2.01 10.55 -4.79
CA LYS A 33 -1.16 11.71 -5.09
C LYS A 33 -1.74 12.45 -6.27
N PRO A 34 -1.90 13.79 -6.21
CA PRO A 34 -2.38 14.55 -7.34
C PRO A 34 -1.34 14.49 -8.47
N SER A 35 -1.79 14.23 -9.69
CA SER A 35 -0.98 14.34 -10.89
C SER A 35 -0.86 15.80 -11.33
N GLY A 36 0.09 16.11 -12.22
CA GLY A 36 0.17 17.44 -12.82
C GLY A 36 -1.12 17.85 -13.53
N TYR A 37 -1.83 16.90 -14.14
CA TYR A 37 -3.12 17.13 -14.79
C TYR A 37 -4.22 17.50 -13.77
N ASP A 38 -4.25 16.85 -12.60
CA ASP A 38 -5.20 17.18 -11.54
C ASP A 38 -5.02 18.63 -11.08
N VAL A 39 -3.77 19.02 -10.85
CA VAL A 39 -3.42 20.39 -10.45
C VAL A 39 -3.87 21.40 -11.51
N LEU A 40 -3.56 21.14 -12.78
CA LEU A 40 -3.98 22.00 -13.90
C LEU A 40 -5.50 22.11 -13.99
N GLN A 41 -6.23 21.00 -13.84
CA GLN A 41 -7.68 20.98 -13.88
C GLN A 41 -8.29 21.76 -12.71
N ALA A 42 -7.73 21.61 -11.50
CA ALA A 42 -8.18 22.34 -10.32
C ALA A 42 -7.92 23.84 -10.46
N LEU A 43 -6.73 24.24 -10.94
CA LEU A 43 -6.40 25.63 -11.20
C LEU A 43 -7.27 26.24 -12.30
N ALA A 44 -7.57 25.49 -13.36
CA ALA A 44 -8.47 25.97 -14.42
C ALA A 44 -9.91 26.18 -13.91
N LYS A 45 -10.38 25.35 -12.95
CA LYS A 45 -11.67 25.59 -12.26
C LYS A 45 -11.61 26.85 -11.38
N ALA A 46 -10.55 26.99 -10.57
CA ALA A 46 -10.33 28.14 -9.71
C ALA A 46 -10.27 29.45 -10.53
N GLY A 47 -9.51 29.45 -11.62
CA GLY A 47 -9.31 30.60 -12.49
C GLY A 47 -10.58 31.09 -13.22
N LYS A 48 -11.63 30.25 -13.31
CA LYS A 48 -12.96 30.67 -13.79
C LYS A 48 -13.73 31.50 -12.76
N LEU A 49 -13.39 31.35 -11.49
CA LEU A 49 -14.07 32.00 -10.37
C LEU A 49 -13.36 33.27 -9.94
N THR A 50 -12.03 33.22 -9.88
CA THR A 50 -11.21 34.30 -9.36
C THR A 50 -9.81 34.30 -9.93
N SER A 51 -9.12 35.46 -9.87
CA SER A 51 -7.69 35.58 -10.19
C SER A 51 -6.77 35.41 -8.98
N SER A 52 -7.33 35.36 -7.75
CA SER A 52 -6.57 35.20 -6.51
C SER A 52 -6.77 33.78 -5.95
N ILE A 53 -5.81 32.90 -6.22
CA ILE A 53 -5.91 31.48 -5.94
C ILE A 53 -4.84 31.05 -4.95
N GLY A 54 -5.25 30.40 -3.85
CA GLY A 54 -4.38 29.69 -2.93
C GLY A 54 -4.23 28.22 -3.34
N VAL A 55 -3.04 27.67 -3.16
CA VAL A 55 -2.79 26.21 -3.29
C VAL A 55 -2.16 25.72 -2.01
N VAL A 56 -2.84 24.83 -1.28
CA VAL A 56 -2.37 24.33 0.00
C VAL A 56 -2.20 22.82 -0.05
N THR A 57 -0.96 22.36 0.20
CA THR A 57 -0.57 20.95 0.08
C THR A 57 0.04 20.43 1.37
N TYR A 58 -0.03 19.11 1.57
CA TYR A 58 0.53 18.47 2.76
C TYR A 58 2.05 18.31 2.62
N GLN A 59 2.80 18.75 3.64
CA GLN A 59 4.26 18.72 3.80
C GLN A 59 5.03 19.63 2.84
N GLU A 60 4.83 19.52 1.54
CA GLU A 60 5.63 20.21 0.53
C GLU A 60 4.75 20.96 -0.46
N THR A 61 5.22 22.11 -0.93
CA THR A 61 4.61 22.84 -2.04
C THR A 61 4.93 22.13 -3.36
N ILE A 62 4.25 22.51 -4.44
CA ILE A 62 4.46 21.95 -5.78
C ILE A 62 5.45 22.84 -6.56
N PRO A 63 6.75 22.47 -6.68
CA PRO A 63 7.76 23.37 -7.29
C PRO A 63 7.43 23.73 -8.75
N ALA A 64 6.82 22.79 -9.51
CA ALA A 64 6.43 23.03 -10.90
C ALA A 64 5.43 24.19 -11.06
N LEU A 65 4.66 24.54 -10.04
CA LEU A 65 3.71 25.66 -10.10
C LEU A 65 4.41 27.03 -10.13
N VAL A 66 5.65 27.15 -9.68
CA VAL A 66 6.42 28.40 -9.78
C VAL A 66 6.69 28.76 -11.25
N ALA A 67 7.07 27.77 -12.06
CA ALA A 67 7.25 27.96 -13.50
C ALA A 67 5.90 28.23 -14.19
N PHE A 68 4.86 27.54 -13.78
CA PHE A 68 3.51 27.69 -14.30
C PHE A 68 2.94 29.09 -14.07
N GLN A 69 3.12 29.65 -12.86
CA GLN A 69 2.72 31.01 -12.52
C GLN A 69 3.30 32.04 -13.49
N LYS A 70 4.61 31.92 -13.80
CA LYS A 70 5.30 32.83 -14.71
C LYS A 70 4.78 32.72 -16.14
N THR A 71 4.53 31.50 -16.62
CA THR A 71 4.08 31.22 -17.99
C THR A 71 2.66 31.73 -18.24
N PHE A 72 1.76 31.56 -17.27
CA PHE A 72 0.34 31.87 -17.44
C PHE A 72 -0.09 33.17 -16.73
N ASN A 73 0.86 33.91 -16.16
CA ASN A 73 0.61 35.18 -15.44
C ASN A 73 -0.49 35.05 -14.36
N LEU A 74 -0.49 33.92 -13.63
CA LEU A 74 -1.45 33.63 -12.58
C LEU A 74 -0.90 34.11 -11.20
N ARG A 75 -1.76 34.66 -10.38
CA ARG A 75 -1.43 34.94 -8.98
C ARG A 75 -1.80 33.73 -8.14
N LEU A 76 -0.78 32.90 -7.83
CA LEU A 76 -0.95 31.73 -6.97
C LEU A 76 -0.16 31.96 -5.67
N ASP A 77 -0.80 31.84 -4.53
CA ASP A 77 -0.14 31.76 -3.22
C ASP A 77 -0.05 30.29 -2.80
N GLN A 78 1.17 29.72 -2.84
CA GLN A 78 1.41 28.32 -2.51
C GLN A 78 1.87 28.20 -1.06
N ARG A 79 1.22 27.30 -0.34
CA ARG A 79 1.52 27.01 1.04
C ARG A 79 1.53 25.52 1.32
N SER A 80 2.21 25.11 2.38
CA SER A 80 2.18 23.75 2.88
C SER A 80 1.79 23.74 4.36
N TYR A 81 1.29 22.59 4.81
CA TYR A 81 0.92 22.36 6.20
C TYR A 81 1.37 20.99 6.68
N ILE A 82 1.53 20.81 7.99
CA ILE A 82 1.89 19.56 8.64
C ILE A 82 0.76 19.08 9.55
N THR A 83 0.16 19.97 10.31
CA THR A 83 -0.94 19.68 11.25
C THR A 83 -2.23 20.37 10.81
N GLU A 84 -3.37 19.95 11.35
CA GLU A 84 -4.65 20.63 11.08
C GLU A 84 -4.64 22.06 11.59
N GLU A 85 -4.02 22.32 12.73
CA GLU A 85 -3.89 23.66 13.29
C GLU A 85 -3.08 24.59 12.38
N ASP A 86 -1.97 24.07 11.85
CA ASP A 86 -1.16 24.77 10.85
C ASP A 86 -1.99 25.03 9.57
N ALA A 87 -2.74 24.04 9.09
CA ALA A 87 -3.63 24.22 7.94
C ALA A 87 -4.64 25.38 8.16
N ARG A 88 -5.25 25.45 9.34
CA ARG A 88 -6.15 26.56 9.71
C ARG A 88 -5.43 27.92 9.70
N GLY A 89 -4.21 27.97 10.20
CA GLY A 89 -3.37 29.16 10.15
C GLY A 89 -3.13 29.61 8.72
N GLN A 90 -2.70 28.69 7.82
CA GLN A 90 -2.46 28.98 6.41
C GLN A 90 -3.72 29.48 5.69
N ILE A 91 -4.87 28.87 5.96
CA ILE A 91 -6.16 29.28 5.38
C ILE A 91 -6.55 30.69 5.83
N ASN A 92 -6.40 31.01 7.12
CA ASN A 92 -6.71 32.34 7.66
C ASN A 92 -5.80 33.43 7.07
N GLU A 93 -4.51 33.14 6.90
CA GLU A 93 -3.58 34.04 6.26
C GLU A 93 -3.90 34.27 4.77
N LEU A 94 -4.26 33.21 4.02
CA LEU A 94 -4.70 33.35 2.65
C LEU A 94 -5.93 34.25 2.54
N LYS A 95 -6.91 34.07 3.43
CA LYS A 95 -8.09 34.92 3.48
C LYS A 95 -7.71 36.40 3.78
N ALA A 96 -6.84 36.62 4.74
CA ALA A 96 -6.37 37.98 5.08
C ALA A 96 -5.65 38.68 3.91
N ASN A 97 -4.98 37.88 3.05
CA ASN A 97 -4.32 38.34 1.82
C ASN A 97 -5.28 38.53 0.63
N GLY A 98 -6.60 38.34 0.83
CA GLY A 98 -7.60 38.50 -0.22
C GLY A 98 -7.70 37.34 -1.19
N THR A 99 -7.30 36.13 -0.78
CA THR A 99 -7.54 34.91 -1.57
C THR A 99 -9.03 34.57 -1.54
N GLU A 100 -9.60 34.25 -2.68
CA GLU A 100 -11.03 33.94 -2.82
C GLU A 100 -11.31 32.45 -3.05
N ALA A 101 -10.37 31.73 -3.69
CA ALA A 101 -10.45 30.30 -3.92
C ALA A 101 -9.19 29.56 -3.48
N VAL A 102 -9.35 28.37 -2.88
CA VAL A 102 -8.26 27.53 -2.40
C VAL A 102 -8.34 26.15 -3.00
N VAL A 103 -7.26 25.71 -3.61
CA VAL A 103 -7.07 24.36 -4.17
C VAL A 103 -6.33 23.49 -3.15
N GLY A 104 -6.91 22.33 -2.82
CA GLY A 104 -6.30 21.40 -1.88
C GLY A 104 -7.00 20.06 -1.74
N ALA A 105 -6.54 19.24 -0.79
CA ALA A 105 -7.22 18.00 -0.39
C ALA A 105 -8.46 18.31 0.49
N GLY A 106 -9.26 17.29 0.83
CA GLY A 106 -10.53 17.46 1.54
C GLY A 106 -10.46 18.36 2.78
N LEU A 107 -9.50 18.14 3.68
CA LEU A 107 -9.30 19.01 4.85
C LEU A 107 -9.15 20.49 4.45
N ILE A 108 -8.40 20.78 3.40
CA ILE A 108 -8.15 22.16 2.95
C ILE A 108 -9.39 22.77 2.33
N THR A 109 -10.16 22.00 1.55
CA THR A 109 -11.43 22.49 0.97
C THR A 109 -12.45 22.79 2.06
N ASP A 110 -12.57 21.92 3.06
CA ASP A 110 -13.49 22.10 4.19
C ASP A 110 -13.11 23.36 5.00
N LEU A 111 -11.82 23.53 5.33
CA LEU A 111 -11.33 24.72 6.03
C LEU A 111 -11.50 26.02 5.22
N ALA A 112 -11.33 25.97 3.91
CA ALA A 112 -11.56 27.11 3.04
C ALA A 112 -13.02 27.51 3.03
N GLU A 113 -13.94 26.55 2.95
CA GLU A 113 -15.39 26.79 3.00
C GLU A 113 -15.83 27.31 4.37
N GLU A 114 -15.31 26.77 5.48
CA GLU A 114 -15.52 27.29 6.83
C GLU A 114 -15.07 28.76 6.96
N ALA A 115 -13.97 29.11 6.28
CA ALA A 115 -13.47 30.47 6.24
C ALA A 115 -14.21 31.38 5.26
N GLY A 116 -15.21 30.90 4.50
CA GLY A 116 -15.98 31.65 3.52
C GLY A 116 -15.27 31.87 2.18
N MET A 117 -14.29 31.04 1.85
CA MET A 117 -13.62 30.99 0.54
C MET A 117 -14.16 29.81 -0.27
N THR A 118 -13.91 29.77 -1.58
CA THR A 118 -14.29 28.62 -2.40
C THR A 118 -13.24 27.53 -2.31
N GLY A 119 -13.59 26.35 -1.76
CA GLY A 119 -12.76 25.16 -1.74
C GLY A 119 -12.81 24.42 -3.07
N ILE A 120 -11.65 24.08 -3.66
CA ILE A 120 -11.54 23.32 -4.91
C ILE A 120 -10.69 22.09 -4.68
N PHE A 121 -11.34 20.93 -4.84
CA PHE A 121 -10.70 19.65 -4.64
C PHE A 121 -9.64 19.36 -5.71
N ILE A 122 -8.42 19.06 -5.27
CA ILE A 122 -7.26 18.94 -6.16
C ILE A 122 -7.26 17.64 -6.98
N TYR A 123 -7.93 16.58 -6.54
CA TYR A 123 -7.92 15.28 -7.23
C TYR A 123 -9.01 15.16 -8.27
N SER A 124 -8.67 14.64 -9.45
CA SER A 124 -9.67 14.29 -10.47
C SER A 124 -10.30 12.92 -10.19
N ALA A 125 -11.46 12.68 -10.81
CA ALA A 125 -12.10 11.36 -10.78
C ALA A 125 -11.21 10.26 -11.42
N ALA A 126 -10.34 10.62 -12.35
CA ALA A 126 -9.39 9.68 -12.97
C ALA A 126 -8.33 9.21 -11.96
N THR A 127 -7.74 10.15 -11.23
CA THR A 127 -6.74 9.84 -10.19
C THR A 127 -7.35 9.02 -9.05
N VAL A 128 -8.57 9.33 -8.64
CA VAL A 128 -9.28 8.51 -7.64
C VAL A 128 -9.53 7.10 -8.17
N ARG A 129 -10.04 6.94 -9.41
CA ARG A 129 -10.22 5.61 -10.01
C ARG A 129 -8.93 4.82 -10.12
N GLN A 130 -7.81 5.48 -10.47
CA GLN A 130 -6.51 4.81 -10.52
C GLN A 130 -6.12 4.26 -9.15
N ALA A 131 -6.32 5.01 -8.08
CA ALA A 131 -6.03 4.54 -6.72
C ALA A 131 -6.86 3.31 -6.34
N PHE A 132 -8.12 3.21 -6.80
CA PHE A 132 -8.92 1.98 -6.63
C PHE A 132 -8.36 0.81 -7.43
N SER A 133 -7.92 1.03 -8.68
CA SER A 133 -7.29 0.00 -9.49
C SER A 133 -6.01 -0.51 -8.82
N ASP A 134 -5.15 0.40 -8.36
CA ASP A 134 -3.91 0.06 -7.66
C ASP A 134 -4.19 -0.73 -6.37
N ALA A 135 -5.23 -0.36 -5.61
CA ALA A 135 -5.66 -1.10 -4.42
C ALA A 135 -6.08 -2.53 -4.76
N LEU A 136 -6.88 -2.71 -5.81
CA LEU A 136 -7.32 -4.04 -6.26
C LEU A 136 -6.15 -4.90 -6.73
N ASP A 137 -5.19 -4.32 -7.43
CA ASP A 137 -4.02 -5.06 -7.89
C ASP A 137 -3.09 -5.45 -6.73
N MET A 138 -2.89 -4.57 -5.75
CA MET A 138 -2.15 -4.91 -4.52
C MET A 138 -2.82 -6.02 -3.72
N THR A 139 -4.14 -5.98 -3.55
CA THR A 139 -4.87 -7.03 -2.82
C THR A 139 -4.82 -8.37 -3.55
N ARG A 140 -4.93 -8.38 -4.88
CA ARG A 140 -4.76 -9.59 -5.70
C ARG A 140 -3.35 -10.17 -5.60
N MET A 141 -2.32 -9.34 -5.57
CA MET A 141 -0.93 -9.78 -5.37
C MET A 141 -0.73 -10.35 -3.97
N SER A 142 -1.25 -9.70 -2.93
CA SER A 142 -1.21 -10.21 -1.54
C SER A 142 -1.93 -11.56 -1.40
N LEU A 143 -3.08 -11.74 -2.03
CA LEU A 143 -3.80 -13.00 -2.03
C LEU A 143 -3.00 -14.11 -2.73
N ARG A 144 -2.32 -13.81 -3.84
CA ARG A 144 -1.44 -14.75 -4.53
C ARG A 144 -0.21 -15.11 -3.69
N HIS A 145 0.42 -14.15 -3.00
CA HIS A 145 1.52 -14.42 -2.07
C HIS A 145 1.05 -15.26 -0.88
N ASN A 146 -0.09 -14.92 -0.28
CA ASN A 146 -0.66 -15.70 0.83
C ASN A 146 -1.06 -17.12 0.43
N THR A 147 -1.54 -17.34 -0.80
CA THR A 147 -1.77 -18.71 -1.31
C THR A 147 -0.45 -19.45 -1.56
N HIS A 148 0.59 -18.80 -2.06
CA HIS A 148 1.93 -19.38 -2.17
C HIS A 148 2.56 -19.66 -0.80
N ASP A 149 2.43 -18.77 0.16
CA ASP A 149 2.92 -18.98 1.53
C ASP A 149 2.08 -20.01 2.30
N ALA A 150 0.75 -20.06 2.08
CA ALA A 150 -0.09 -21.12 2.61
C ALA A 150 0.26 -22.49 1.98
N THR A 151 0.55 -22.53 0.69
CA THR A 151 1.04 -23.74 0.02
C THR A 151 2.44 -24.11 0.48
N ARG A 152 3.35 -23.16 0.67
CA ARG A 152 4.66 -23.37 1.28
C ARG A 152 4.57 -23.82 2.73
N ASN A 153 3.65 -23.25 3.53
CA ASN A 153 3.41 -23.68 4.91
C ASN A 153 2.70 -25.03 5.00
N ALA A 154 1.82 -25.35 4.04
CA ALA A 154 1.23 -26.69 3.90
C ALA A 154 2.26 -27.74 3.45
N LEU A 155 3.28 -27.30 2.68
CA LEU A 155 4.42 -28.12 2.27
C LEU A 155 5.57 -28.12 3.30
N ARG A 156 5.47 -27.34 4.41
CA ARG A 156 6.42 -27.45 5.51
C ARG A 156 6.31 -28.82 6.14
N THR A 157 7.30 -29.64 5.86
CA THR A 157 7.42 -30.95 6.46
C THR A 157 7.50 -30.83 7.98
N ARG A 158 6.62 -31.55 8.66
CA ARG A 158 6.56 -31.58 10.13
C ARG A 158 7.71 -32.41 10.70
N TYR A 159 8.24 -33.34 9.91
CA TYR A 159 9.25 -34.30 10.31
C TYR A 159 10.54 -34.11 9.53
N VAL A 160 11.65 -34.37 10.19
CA VAL A 160 13.02 -34.38 9.63
C VAL A 160 13.58 -35.78 9.64
N LEU A 161 14.68 -36.00 8.90
CA LEU A 161 15.38 -37.28 8.85
C LEU A 161 15.76 -37.77 10.26
N GLY A 162 16.10 -36.87 11.19
CA GLY A 162 16.40 -37.17 12.59
C GLY A 162 15.25 -37.69 13.44
N ASP A 163 13.99 -37.45 13.03
CA ASP A 163 12.80 -37.95 13.72
C ASP A 163 12.53 -39.43 13.43
N MET A 164 13.22 -40.02 12.45
CA MET A 164 13.10 -41.43 12.15
C MET A 164 13.85 -42.25 13.19
N LEU A 165 13.08 -42.91 14.08
CA LEU A 165 13.61 -43.72 15.16
C LEU A 165 14.16 -45.04 14.64
N GLY A 166 15.21 -45.56 15.31
CA GLY A 166 15.84 -46.85 15.03
C GLY A 166 17.34 -46.69 14.65
N GLN A 167 18.16 -47.64 15.16
CA GLN A 167 19.60 -47.71 14.90
C GLN A 167 20.03 -48.97 14.21
N SER A 168 19.07 -49.71 13.64
CA SER A 168 19.39 -50.94 12.89
C SER A 168 20.12 -50.60 11.58
N PRO A 169 20.94 -51.52 11.05
CA PRO A 169 21.57 -51.33 9.74
C PRO A 169 20.58 -51.05 8.61
N GLN A 170 19.37 -51.61 8.70
CA GLN A 170 18.28 -51.42 7.74
C GLN A 170 17.76 -49.95 7.79
N MET A 171 17.60 -49.41 8.99
CA MET A 171 17.18 -48.00 9.15
C MET A 171 18.23 -47.03 8.66
N GLU A 172 19.50 -47.33 8.86
CA GLU A 172 20.59 -46.51 8.32
C GLU A 172 20.61 -46.54 6.79
N GLN A 173 20.37 -47.72 6.19
CA GLN A 173 20.21 -47.82 4.74
C GLN A 173 19.02 -47.03 4.19
N VAL A 174 17.90 -47.00 4.91
CA VAL A 174 16.74 -46.17 4.58
C VAL A 174 17.10 -44.68 4.61
N ARG A 175 17.81 -44.20 5.65
CA ARG A 175 18.25 -42.81 5.73
C ARG A 175 19.18 -42.40 4.57
N GLN A 176 20.13 -43.26 4.21
CA GLN A 176 21.03 -43.03 3.08
C GLN A 176 20.25 -42.99 1.75
N THR A 177 19.25 -43.84 1.60
CA THR A 177 18.38 -43.88 0.42
C THR A 177 17.55 -42.60 0.32
N ILE A 178 17.01 -42.10 1.43
CA ILE A 178 16.31 -40.80 1.50
C ILE A 178 17.20 -39.65 1.02
N LEU A 179 18.42 -39.57 1.53
CA LEU A 179 19.38 -38.55 1.13
C LEU A 179 19.79 -38.64 -0.34
N LEU A 180 19.83 -39.85 -0.89
CA LEU A 180 20.12 -40.06 -2.31
C LEU A 180 18.97 -39.53 -3.19
N TYR A 181 17.73 -39.89 -2.86
CA TYR A 181 16.54 -39.44 -3.61
C TYR A 181 16.26 -37.95 -3.43
N ALA A 182 16.59 -37.36 -2.28
CA ALA A 182 16.50 -35.92 -2.06
C ALA A 182 17.42 -35.09 -2.99
N ARG A 183 18.39 -35.69 -3.65
CA ARG A 183 19.24 -35.03 -4.65
C ARG A 183 18.74 -35.15 -6.08
N SER A 184 17.58 -35.79 -6.28
CA SER A 184 17.01 -36.07 -7.59
C SER A 184 15.66 -35.38 -7.76
N SER A 185 15.39 -34.84 -8.93
CA SER A 185 14.05 -34.32 -9.30
C SER A 185 13.10 -35.40 -9.80
N ALA A 186 13.51 -36.69 -9.76
CA ALA A 186 12.66 -37.81 -10.21
C ALA A 186 11.53 -38.05 -9.22
N ALA A 187 10.43 -38.59 -9.74
CA ALA A 187 9.32 -39.07 -8.90
C ALA A 187 9.75 -40.26 -8.06
N VAL A 188 9.45 -40.24 -6.76
CA VAL A 188 9.83 -41.28 -5.80
C VAL A 188 8.56 -42.01 -5.34
N LEU A 189 8.50 -43.33 -5.53
CA LEU A 189 7.45 -44.20 -4.98
C LEU A 189 7.96 -44.81 -3.66
N ILE A 190 7.20 -44.64 -2.57
CA ILE A 190 7.50 -45.22 -1.27
C ILE A 190 6.48 -46.29 -0.94
N GLU A 191 6.93 -47.53 -0.82
CA GLU A 191 6.10 -48.69 -0.52
C GLU A 191 6.39 -49.23 0.89
N GLY A 192 5.42 -49.84 1.51
CA GLY A 192 5.53 -50.48 2.82
C GLY A 192 4.17 -50.68 3.50
N GLU A 193 4.11 -51.43 4.56
CA GLU A 193 2.89 -51.69 5.34
C GLU A 193 2.38 -50.44 6.05
N THR A 194 1.10 -50.46 6.49
CA THR A 194 0.52 -49.36 7.24
C THR A 194 1.27 -49.21 8.58
N GLY A 195 1.63 -47.96 8.95
CA GLY A 195 2.35 -47.67 10.21
C GLY A 195 3.86 -47.76 10.12
N THR A 196 4.48 -48.10 8.97
CA THR A 196 5.94 -48.22 8.81
C THR A 196 6.70 -46.88 8.65
N GLY A 197 6.01 -45.73 8.74
CA GLY A 197 6.68 -44.41 8.64
C GLY A 197 6.88 -43.91 7.21
N LYS A 198 6.14 -44.39 6.21
CA LYS A 198 6.19 -43.89 4.83
C LYS A 198 6.01 -42.39 4.71
N GLU A 199 5.11 -41.82 5.54
CA GLU A 199 4.88 -40.37 5.58
C GLU A 199 6.11 -39.63 6.09
N LEU A 200 6.81 -40.14 7.13
CA LEU A 200 8.07 -39.61 7.62
C LEU A 200 9.15 -39.60 6.55
N ALA A 201 9.27 -40.70 5.80
CA ALA A 201 10.22 -40.82 4.70
C ALA A 201 9.92 -39.79 3.58
N ALA A 202 8.66 -39.69 3.19
CA ALA A 202 8.23 -38.71 2.16
C ALA A 202 8.53 -37.27 2.57
N GLN A 203 8.23 -36.90 3.83
CA GLN A 203 8.51 -35.58 4.36
C GLN A 203 10.02 -35.31 4.50
N ALA A 204 10.80 -36.30 4.89
CA ALA A 204 12.26 -36.20 4.97
C ALA A 204 12.88 -35.97 3.57
N ILE A 205 12.46 -36.72 2.54
CA ILE A 205 12.92 -36.53 1.16
C ILE A 205 12.60 -35.10 0.69
N HIS A 206 11.38 -34.64 0.93
CA HIS A 206 10.95 -33.31 0.51
C HIS A 206 11.77 -32.20 1.19
N ARG A 207 12.04 -32.35 2.48
CA ARG A 207 12.80 -31.34 3.25
C ARG A 207 14.27 -31.30 2.86
N GLU A 208 14.90 -32.42 2.58
CA GLU A 208 16.30 -32.50 2.17
C GLU A 208 16.52 -32.07 0.70
N TYR A 209 15.43 -32.01 -0.10
CA TYR A 209 15.44 -31.55 -1.49
C TYR A 209 15.49 -30.01 -1.58
N PHE A 210 14.90 -29.29 -0.62
CA PHE A 210 14.77 -27.82 -0.59
C PHE A 210 15.68 -27.20 0.47
#